data_4290ded9169e2c90f6fd838ea9e0ad7d
#
_entry.id   4290ded9169e2c90f6fd838ea9e0ad7d
#
_cell.length_a   1.000
_cell.length_b   1.000
_cell.length_c   1.000
_cell.angle_alpha   90.00
_cell.angle_beta   90.00
_cell.angle_gamma   90.00
#
_symmetry.space_group_name_H-M   'P 1'
#
loop_
_entity.id
_entity.type
_entity.pdbx_description
1 polymer ?
#
loop_
_entity_poly.entity_id
_entity_poly.type
_entity_poly.pdbx_seq_one_letter_code
_entity_poly.pdbx_strand_id
1 'polypeptide(L)'
;GALYGLSSMLLRIMQDLKPDYIAACYDLPKPTVRHEAYKDYKGTRTKTDDALITQLKSSRDVFAAFCIPIYEREGFEADDVLGTIAHMLKDDTDVDVIIASGDMDTLQLVDGTRVRVYTLKKGLNDTIMYDEKTVEARFGFSPALIPDWKGLRGDPSDNIKGVPGIGEKTA
;
A
#
# COMPACT_ATOMS: atom_id res chain seq x y z
N GLY A 1 -15.24 1.78 -15.24
CA GLY A 1 -13.93 1.16 -15.26
C GLY A 1 -12.99 1.68 -14.20
N ALA A 2 -11.74 1.21 -14.21
CA ALA A 2 -10.74 1.52 -13.19
C ALA A 2 -10.44 3.02 -13.06
N LEU A 3 -10.39 3.75 -14.16
CA LEU A 3 -10.17 5.21 -14.14
C LEU A 3 -11.27 5.96 -13.40
N TYR A 4 -12.53 5.57 -13.58
CA TYR A 4 -13.63 6.16 -12.83
C TYR A 4 -13.48 5.91 -11.33
N GLY A 5 -13.16 4.67 -10.96
CA GLY A 5 -12.91 4.30 -9.56
C GLY A 5 -11.76 5.10 -8.96
N LEU A 6 -10.63 5.21 -9.68
CA LEU A 6 -9.48 6.00 -9.26
C LEU A 6 -9.85 7.48 -9.06
N SER A 7 -10.50 8.10 -10.03
CA SER A 7 -10.88 9.52 -9.95
C SER A 7 -11.85 9.77 -8.79
N SER A 8 -12.83 8.87 -8.60
CA SER A 8 -13.78 8.97 -7.49
C SER A 8 -13.09 8.82 -6.14
N MET A 9 -12.14 7.88 -6.02
CA MET A 9 -11.35 7.68 -4.80
C MET A 9 -10.47 8.89 -4.51
N LEU A 10 -9.80 9.44 -5.52
CA LEU A 10 -8.94 10.62 -5.38
C LEU A 10 -9.74 11.83 -4.90
N LEU A 11 -10.89 12.11 -5.52
CA LEU A 11 -11.79 13.18 -5.09
C LEU A 11 -12.26 12.97 -3.64
N ARG A 12 -12.56 11.73 -3.26
CA ARG A 12 -12.95 11.38 -1.90
C ARG A 12 -11.83 11.65 -0.89
N ILE A 13 -10.61 11.22 -1.20
CA ILE A 13 -9.41 11.50 -0.38
C ILE A 13 -9.24 12.99 -0.18
N MET A 14 -9.33 13.79 -1.26
CA MET A 14 -9.19 15.23 -1.19
C MET A 14 -10.29 15.89 -0.33
N GLN A 15 -11.52 15.38 -0.39
CA GLN A 15 -12.63 15.89 0.41
C GLN A 15 -12.53 15.52 1.89
N ASP A 16 -12.20 14.26 2.18
CA ASP A 16 -12.19 13.72 3.55
C ASP A 16 -10.95 14.19 4.32
N LEU A 17 -9.79 14.18 3.68
CA LEU A 17 -8.51 14.43 4.35
C LEU A 17 -8.01 15.86 4.17
N LYS A 18 -8.44 16.58 3.13
CA LYS A 18 -8.01 17.94 2.78
C LYS A 18 -6.48 18.12 2.90
N PRO A 19 -5.71 17.27 2.21
CA PRO A 19 -4.26 17.22 2.37
C PRO A 19 -3.62 18.51 1.82
N ASP A 20 -2.55 18.99 2.47
CA ASP A 20 -1.74 20.09 1.97
C ASP A 20 -0.85 19.63 0.80
N TYR A 21 -0.44 18.36 0.80
CA TYR A 21 0.39 17.74 -0.23
C TYR A 21 -0.17 16.37 -0.58
N ILE A 22 -0.07 16.00 -1.86
CA ILE A 22 -0.41 14.66 -2.35
C ILE A 22 0.73 14.19 -3.26
N ALA A 23 1.10 12.92 -3.13
CA ALA A 23 1.99 12.23 -4.04
C ALA A 23 1.42 10.86 -4.40
N ALA A 24 1.63 10.39 -5.61
CA ALA A 24 1.26 9.06 -6.05
C ALA A 24 2.51 8.18 -6.19
N CYS A 25 2.44 6.95 -5.70
CA CYS A 25 3.51 5.97 -5.85
C CYS A 25 3.06 4.86 -6.80
N TYR A 26 3.92 4.47 -7.74
CA TYR A 26 3.61 3.49 -8.77
C TYR A 26 4.62 2.37 -8.82
N ASP A 27 4.11 1.17 -9.11
CA ASP A 27 4.92 0.05 -9.55
C ASP A 27 5.36 0.22 -11.00
N LEU A 28 6.60 -0.14 -11.28
CA LEU A 28 7.07 -0.31 -12.64
C LEU A 28 6.84 -1.76 -13.11
N PRO A 29 6.54 -1.99 -14.39
CA PRO A 29 6.37 -3.34 -14.95
C PRO A 29 7.74 -4.02 -15.19
N LYS A 30 8.56 -4.08 -14.14
CA LYS A 30 9.92 -4.63 -14.14
C LYS A 30 10.14 -5.50 -12.91
N PRO A 31 11.05 -6.47 -12.98
CA PRO A 31 11.46 -7.22 -11.79
C PRO A 31 11.99 -6.30 -10.69
N THR A 32 11.76 -6.69 -9.44
CA THR A 32 12.24 -5.98 -8.27
C THR A 32 13.32 -6.80 -7.56
N VAL A 33 14.01 -6.22 -6.60
CA VAL A 33 15.00 -6.92 -5.74
C VAL A 33 14.41 -8.17 -5.08
N ARG A 34 13.06 -8.20 -4.85
CA ARG A 34 12.36 -9.38 -4.30
C ARG A 34 12.35 -10.54 -5.28
N HIS A 35 12.21 -10.29 -6.58
CA HIS A 35 12.29 -11.33 -7.62
C HIS A 35 13.72 -11.88 -7.77
N GLU A 36 14.74 -11.06 -7.53
CA GLU A 36 16.14 -11.49 -7.52
C GLU A 36 16.42 -12.40 -6.32
N ALA A 37 15.90 -12.02 -5.14
CA ALA A 37 16.06 -12.77 -3.90
C ALA A 37 15.23 -14.07 -3.87
N TYR A 38 14.04 -14.04 -4.45
CA TYR A 38 13.10 -15.17 -4.47
C TYR A 38 12.40 -15.28 -5.82
N LYS A 39 12.81 -16.23 -6.64
CA LYS A 39 12.35 -16.39 -8.04
C LYS A 39 10.84 -16.64 -8.19
N ASP A 40 10.23 -17.26 -7.18
CA ASP A 40 8.80 -17.56 -7.18
C ASP A 40 7.93 -16.42 -6.62
N TYR A 41 8.54 -15.27 -6.27
CA TYR A 41 7.84 -14.11 -5.75
C TYR A 41 6.75 -13.65 -6.73
N LYS A 42 5.51 -13.54 -6.23
CA LYS A 42 4.30 -13.21 -7.03
C LYS A 42 4.05 -14.13 -8.23
N GLY A 43 4.74 -15.29 -8.31
CA GLY A 43 4.70 -16.20 -9.45
C GLY A 43 3.33 -16.86 -9.71
N THR A 44 2.43 -16.85 -8.72
CA THR A 44 1.06 -17.37 -8.84
C THR A 44 0.06 -16.35 -9.34
N ARG A 45 0.46 -15.07 -9.50
CA ARG A 45 -0.44 -14.02 -9.97
C ARG A 45 -0.83 -14.25 -11.43
N THR A 46 -2.13 -14.17 -11.72
CA THR A 46 -2.65 -14.24 -13.09
C THR A 46 -2.26 -13.00 -13.87
N LYS A 47 -2.07 -13.15 -15.18
CA LYS A 47 -1.81 -12.01 -16.06
C LYS A 47 -2.96 -11.01 -15.98
N THR A 48 -2.62 -9.75 -15.81
CA THR A 48 -3.58 -8.63 -15.79
C THR A 48 -4.23 -8.48 -17.18
N ASP A 49 -5.53 -8.25 -17.19
CA ASP A 49 -6.31 -7.98 -18.41
C ASP A 49 -5.76 -6.76 -19.18
N ASP A 50 -5.65 -6.88 -20.50
CA ASP A 50 -5.07 -5.83 -21.36
C ASP A 50 -5.88 -4.52 -21.31
N ALA A 51 -7.20 -4.58 -21.10
CA ALA A 51 -8.03 -3.40 -20.91
C ALA A 51 -7.71 -2.70 -19.57
N LEU A 52 -7.39 -3.46 -18.52
CA LEU A 52 -6.96 -2.89 -17.26
C LEU A 52 -5.55 -2.28 -17.38
N ILE A 53 -4.63 -2.94 -18.09
CA ILE A 53 -3.28 -2.40 -18.35
C ILE A 53 -3.38 -1.04 -19.06
N THR A 54 -4.26 -0.93 -20.05
CA THR A 54 -4.49 0.35 -20.76
C THR A 54 -5.00 1.42 -19.80
N GLN A 55 -5.95 1.11 -18.92
CA GLN A 55 -6.47 2.04 -17.93
C GLN A 55 -5.41 2.43 -16.89
N LEU A 56 -4.56 1.50 -16.46
CA LEU A 56 -3.44 1.79 -15.56
C LEU A 56 -2.42 2.76 -16.18
N LYS A 57 -2.15 2.66 -17.49
CA LYS A 57 -1.32 3.65 -18.18
C LYS A 57 -1.97 5.03 -18.18
N SER A 58 -3.26 5.11 -18.53
CA SER A 58 -4.02 6.37 -18.53
C SER A 58 -4.29 6.94 -17.13
N SER A 59 -4.11 6.15 -16.06
CA SER A 59 -4.24 6.67 -14.70
C SER A 59 -3.23 7.76 -14.37
N ARG A 60 -2.07 7.75 -15.03
CA ARG A 60 -1.05 8.80 -14.90
C ARG A 60 -1.56 10.17 -15.37
N ASP A 61 -2.38 10.18 -16.43
CA ASP A 61 -2.99 11.41 -16.94
C ASP A 61 -3.97 12.01 -15.91
N VAL A 62 -4.66 11.14 -15.14
CA VAL A 62 -5.52 11.60 -14.04
C VAL A 62 -4.70 12.34 -12.99
N PHE A 63 -3.59 11.76 -12.52
CA PHE A 63 -2.73 12.43 -11.53
C PHE A 63 -2.12 13.72 -12.08
N ALA A 64 -1.68 13.71 -13.34
CA ALA A 64 -1.17 14.90 -14.01
C ALA A 64 -2.22 16.03 -14.09
N ALA A 65 -3.48 15.70 -14.38
CA ALA A 65 -4.58 16.67 -14.42
C ALA A 65 -4.87 17.31 -13.05
N PHE A 66 -4.56 16.62 -11.96
CA PHE A 66 -4.63 17.14 -10.59
C PHE A 66 -3.33 17.77 -10.10
N CYS A 67 -2.30 17.89 -10.97
CA CYS A 67 -0.96 18.36 -10.62
C CYS A 67 -0.31 17.54 -9.48
N ILE A 68 -0.62 16.24 -9.38
CA ILE A 68 -0.09 15.34 -8.37
C ILE A 68 1.18 14.68 -8.92
N PRO A 69 2.36 14.84 -8.28
CA PRO A 69 3.59 14.18 -8.70
C PRO A 69 3.49 12.66 -8.53
N ILE A 70 4.13 11.94 -9.45
CA ILE A 70 4.24 10.48 -9.41
C ILE A 70 5.67 10.10 -9.06
N TYR A 71 5.82 9.24 -8.07
CA TYR A 71 7.09 8.65 -7.67
C TYR A 71 7.11 7.16 -7.98
N GLU A 72 8.17 6.74 -8.61
CA GLU A 72 8.44 5.34 -8.97
C GLU A 72 9.95 5.09 -8.98
N ARG A 73 10.36 3.88 -8.66
CA ARG A 73 11.78 3.51 -8.64
C ARG A 73 11.99 2.14 -9.23
N GLU A 74 12.90 2.05 -10.23
CA GLU A 74 13.30 0.76 -10.81
C GLU A 74 13.94 -0.15 -9.74
N GLY A 75 13.55 -1.41 -9.73
CA GLY A 75 14.00 -2.41 -8.76
C GLY A 75 13.22 -2.43 -7.46
N PHE A 76 12.28 -1.49 -7.24
CA PHE A 76 11.45 -1.38 -6.04
C PHE A 76 9.97 -1.38 -6.39
N GLU A 77 9.13 -1.67 -5.40
CA GLU A 77 7.68 -1.61 -5.51
C GLU A 77 7.14 -0.27 -4.98
N ALA A 78 5.90 0.06 -5.33
CA ALA A 78 5.23 1.27 -4.84
C ALA A 78 5.25 1.36 -3.30
N ASP A 79 5.09 0.24 -2.61
CA ASP A 79 5.12 0.18 -1.14
C ASP A 79 6.49 0.54 -0.56
N ASP A 80 7.60 0.21 -1.27
CA ASP A 80 8.94 0.64 -0.87
C ASP A 80 9.09 2.17 -0.99
N VAL A 81 8.49 2.75 -2.03
CA VAL A 81 8.49 4.20 -2.24
C VAL A 81 7.64 4.88 -1.16
N LEU A 82 6.44 4.35 -0.86
CA LEU A 82 5.57 4.82 0.23
C LEU A 82 6.31 4.77 1.58
N GLY A 83 6.92 3.63 1.91
CA GLY A 83 7.68 3.45 3.14
C GLY A 83 8.88 4.40 3.23
N THR A 84 9.57 4.64 2.10
CA THR A 84 10.71 5.58 2.03
C THR A 84 10.25 7.00 2.33
N ILE A 85 9.16 7.47 1.70
CA ILE A 85 8.62 8.81 1.94
C ILE A 85 8.18 8.96 3.40
N ALA A 86 7.43 7.97 3.94
CA ALA A 86 7.00 7.99 5.33
C ALA A 86 8.19 8.04 6.29
N HIS A 87 9.25 7.26 6.02
CA HIS A 87 10.47 7.25 6.83
C HIS A 87 11.23 8.58 6.76
N MET A 88 11.32 9.21 5.60
CA MET A 88 11.99 10.51 5.45
C MET A 88 11.28 11.63 6.23
N LEU A 89 9.97 11.51 6.42
CA LEU A 89 9.14 12.52 7.09
C LEU A 89 8.88 12.20 8.58
N LYS A 90 9.36 11.07 9.09
CA LYS A 90 9.05 10.61 10.45
C LYS A 90 9.48 11.58 11.56
N ASP A 91 10.59 12.28 11.34
CA ASP A 91 11.17 13.23 12.31
C ASP A 91 10.68 14.68 12.10
N ASP A 92 9.93 14.94 11.02
CA ASP A 92 9.31 16.25 10.76
C ASP A 92 8.01 16.37 11.57
N THR A 93 8.03 17.13 12.65
CA THR A 93 6.91 17.26 13.58
C THR A 93 5.72 18.02 12.99
N ASP A 94 5.90 18.73 11.90
CA ASP A 94 4.87 19.55 11.26
C ASP A 94 4.10 18.80 10.17
N VAL A 95 4.51 17.56 9.84
CA VAL A 95 3.90 16.77 8.79
C VAL A 95 3.31 15.46 9.34
N ASP A 96 2.02 15.27 9.12
CA ASP A 96 1.34 13.98 9.30
C ASP A 96 1.28 13.24 7.95
N VAL A 97 1.67 11.99 7.93
CA VAL A 97 1.64 11.16 6.72
C VAL A 97 0.40 10.28 6.72
N ILE A 98 -0.39 10.35 5.64
CA ILE A 98 -1.53 9.44 5.44
C ILE A 98 -1.29 8.65 4.15
N ILE A 99 -1.09 7.35 4.29
CA ILE A 99 -0.96 6.42 3.17
C ILE A 99 -2.36 5.98 2.74
N ALA A 100 -2.79 6.38 1.56
CA ALA A 100 -4.05 5.94 0.98
C ALA A 100 -3.80 4.67 0.13
N SER A 101 -4.12 3.50 0.67
CA SER A 101 -3.87 2.21 0.00
C SER A 101 -4.98 1.20 0.30
N GLY A 102 -5.29 0.35 -0.70
CA GLY A 102 -6.11 -0.85 -0.50
C GLY A 102 -5.30 -2.06 -0.03
N ASP A 103 -3.98 -1.97 -0.05
CA ASP A 103 -3.10 -3.05 0.38
C ASP A 103 -2.87 -3.00 1.90
N MET A 104 -3.25 -4.09 2.56
CA MET A 104 -3.13 -4.19 4.02
C MET A 104 -1.67 -4.34 4.47
N ASP A 105 -0.75 -4.61 3.56
CA ASP A 105 0.67 -4.69 3.85
C ASP A 105 1.25 -3.33 4.22
N THR A 106 0.64 -2.26 3.72
CA THR A 106 1.00 -0.89 4.11
C THR A 106 0.78 -0.60 5.60
N LEU A 107 -0.02 -1.42 6.32
CA LEU A 107 -0.22 -1.27 7.76
C LEU A 107 1.07 -1.44 8.57
N GLN A 108 2.07 -2.15 8.05
CA GLN A 108 3.40 -2.23 8.67
C GLN A 108 4.10 -0.86 8.78
N LEU A 109 3.68 0.13 7.99
CA LEU A 109 4.24 1.47 7.95
C LEU A 109 3.61 2.41 8.98
N VAL A 110 2.54 1.98 9.66
CA VAL A 110 1.86 2.77 10.69
C VAL A 110 2.82 3.04 11.84
N ASP A 111 2.91 4.31 12.26
CA ASP A 111 3.76 4.76 13.36
C ASP A 111 2.99 5.76 14.24
N GLY A 112 2.55 5.30 15.39
CA GLY A 112 1.74 6.06 16.33
C GLY A 112 0.51 6.67 15.67
N THR A 113 0.42 8.00 15.75
CA THR A 113 -0.60 8.81 15.07
C THR A 113 -0.05 9.60 13.88
N ARG A 114 1.27 9.53 13.65
CA ARG A 114 1.98 10.33 12.65
C ARG A 114 1.94 9.71 11.25
N VAL A 115 2.11 8.41 11.16
CA VAL A 115 1.94 7.67 9.91
C VAL A 115 0.71 6.79 10.05
N ARG A 116 -0.30 7.09 9.26
CA ARG A 116 -1.60 6.38 9.29
C ARG A 116 -1.94 5.85 7.91
N VAL A 117 -2.76 4.82 7.86
CA VAL A 117 -3.26 4.24 6.59
C VAL A 117 -4.75 4.49 6.46
N TYR A 118 -5.13 5.12 5.35
CA TYR A 118 -6.51 5.33 4.95
C TYR A 118 -6.87 4.31 3.88
N THR A 119 -7.88 3.50 4.13
CA THR A 119 -8.30 2.45 3.20
C THR A 119 -9.81 2.34 3.08
N LEU A 120 -10.26 1.70 2.01
CA LEU A 120 -11.66 1.33 1.80
C LEU A 120 -11.98 0.05 2.58
N LYS A 121 -13.08 0.04 3.33
CA LYS A 121 -13.57 -1.13 4.04
C LYS A 121 -14.59 -1.90 3.20
N LYS A 122 -15.58 -1.17 2.65
CA LYS A 122 -16.63 -1.77 1.80
C LYS A 122 -17.19 -0.74 0.83
N GLY A 123 -16.84 -0.90 -0.46
CA GLY A 123 -17.22 0.09 -1.47
C GLY A 123 -16.53 1.45 -1.28
N LEU A 124 -16.93 2.46 -2.06
CA LEU A 124 -16.28 3.78 -2.02
C LEU A 124 -16.66 4.65 -0.82
N ASN A 125 -17.73 4.30 -0.10
CA ASN A 125 -18.29 5.14 0.96
C ASN A 125 -17.94 4.71 2.38
N ASP A 126 -17.40 3.50 2.56
CA ASP A 126 -17.01 2.97 3.86
C ASP A 126 -15.48 2.93 3.94
N THR A 127 -14.92 3.88 4.66
CA THR A 127 -13.48 4.06 4.81
C THR A 127 -13.07 3.86 6.26
N ILE A 128 -11.82 3.49 6.46
CA ILE A 128 -11.22 3.35 7.78
C ILE A 128 -9.84 4.00 7.79
N MET A 129 -9.54 4.69 8.88
CA MET A 129 -8.21 5.18 9.19
C MET A 129 -7.56 4.24 10.20
N TYR A 130 -6.43 3.66 9.84
CA TYR A 130 -5.62 2.86 10.74
C TYR A 130 -4.50 3.71 11.34
N ASP A 131 -4.49 3.82 12.65
CA ASP A 131 -3.39 4.21 13.51
C ASP A 131 -2.86 2.97 14.25
N GLU A 132 -1.85 3.11 15.07
CA GLU A 132 -1.26 2.01 15.83
C GLU A 132 -2.31 1.27 16.69
N LYS A 133 -3.16 2.00 17.41
CA LYS A 133 -4.22 1.42 18.27
C LYS A 133 -5.21 0.59 17.45
N THR A 134 -5.58 1.07 16.28
CA THR A 134 -6.52 0.38 15.39
C THR A 134 -5.90 -0.88 14.79
N VAL A 135 -4.59 -0.84 14.47
CA VAL A 135 -3.84 -2.02 14.02
C VAL A 135 -3.73 -3.04 15.14
N GLU A 136 -3.35 -2.62 16.35
CA GLU A 136 -3.28 -3.50 17.53
C GLU A 136 -4.63 -4.12 17.88
N ALA A 137 -5.71 -3.34 17.82
CA ALA A 137 -7.06 -3.87 18.03
C ALA A 137 -7.45 -4.93 17.00
N ARG A 138 -6.95 -4.83 15.77
CA ARG A 138 -7.25 -5.78 14.69
C ARG A 138 -6.40 -7.03 14.74
N PHE A 139 -5.10 -6.91 14.99
CA PHE A 139 -4.12 -8.00 14.87
C PHE A 139 -3.69 -8.57 16.22
N GLY A 140 -3.84 -7.82 17.32
CA GLY A 140 -3.37 -8.20 18.65
C GLY A 140 -1.90 -7.88 18.93
N PHE A 141 -1.21 -7.22 17.98
CA PHE A 141 0.19 -6.83 18.08
C PHE A 141 0.47 -5.53 17.31
N SER A 142 1.63 -4.92 17.53
CA SER A 142 1.99 -3.65 16.93
C SER A 142 2.26 -3.75 15.42
N PRO A 143 2.09 -2.65 14.64
CA PRO A 143 2.37 -2.59 13.21
C PRO A 143 3.74 -3.13 12.81
N ALA A 144 4.76 -2.87 13.63
CA ALA A 144 6.12 -3.30 13.38
C ALA A 144 6.32 -4.83 13.30
N LEU A 145 5.40 -5.61 13.88
CA LEU A 145 5.44 -7.08 13.86
C LEU A 145 4.70 -7.70 12.67
N ILE A 146 4.02 -6.90 11.83
CA ILE A 146 3.31 -7.42 10.65
C ILE A 146 4.24 -8.20 9.71
N PRO A 147 5.47 -7.75 9.40
CA PRO A 147 6.40 -8.52 8.57
C PRO A 147 6.78 -9.87 9.18
N ASP A 148 7.05 -9.90 10.49
CA ASP A 148 7.41 -11.14 11.20
C ASP A 148 6.24 -12.13 11.22
N TRP A 149 5.03 -11.64 11.52
CA TRP A 149 3.82 -12.42 11.47
C TRP A 149 3.56 -13.00 10.08
N LYS A 150 3.74 -12.22 9.00
CA LYS A 150 3.66 -12.70 7.62
C LYS A 150 4.77 -13.71 7.30
N GLY A 151 5.97 -13.49 7.77
CA GLY A 151 7.08 -14.45 7.63
C GLY A 151 6.76 -15.81 8.26
N LEU A 152 6.13 -15.82 9.43
CA LEU A 152 5.74 -17.04 10.13
C LEU A 152 4.58 -17.75 9.44
N ARG A 153 3.47 -17.07 9.16
CA ARG A 153 2.27 -17.68 8.57
C ARG A 153 2.38 -17.93 7.06
N GLY A 154 3.28 -17.21 6.38
CA GLY A 154 3.35 -17.11 4.94
C GLY A 154 2.43 -16.04 4.36
N ASP A 155 2.65 -15.73 3.09
CA ASP A 155 1.82 -14.84 2.28
C ASP A 155 1.48 -15.48 0.92
N PRO A 156 0.30 -16.11 0.81
CA PRO A 156 -0.12 -16.73 -0.45
C PRO A 156 -0.28 -15.74 -1.60
N SER A 157 -0.58 -14.45 -1.31
CA SER A 157 -0.76 -13.42 -2.35
C SER A 157 0.56 -13.10 -3.07
N ASP A 158 1.68 -13.25 -2.36
CA ASP A 158 3.02 -13.04 -2.87
C ASP A 158 3.79 -14.35 -3.06
N ASN A 159 3.08 -15.49 -2.93
CA ASN A 159 3.65 -16.83 -3.06
C ASN A 159 4.78 -17.13 -2.05
N ILE A 160 4.71 -16.53 -0.87
CA ILE A 160 5.66 -16.74 0.22
C ILE A 160 5.15 -17.86 1.11
N LYS A 161 5.97 -18.91 1.25
CA LYS A 161 5.68 -20.02 2.14
C LYS A 161 6.05 -19.64 3.56
N GLY A 162 5.11 -19.81 4.49
CA GLY A 162 5.39 -19.67 5.93
C GLY A 162 6.05 -20.91 6.51
N VAL A 163 6.16 -20.93 7.83
CA VAL A 163 6.68 -22.05 8.58
C VAL A 163 5.63 -23.18 8.62
N PRO A 164 5.98 -24.42 8.25
CA PRO A 164 5.04 -25.53 8.30
C PRO A 164 4.40 -25.69 9.69
N GLY A 165 3.08 -25.78 9.72
CA GLY A 165 2.31 -25.91 10.96
C GLY A 165 1.98 -24.58 11.67
N ILE A 166 2.51 -23.45 11.20
CA ILE A 166 2.17 -22.12 11.71
C ILE A 166 1.16 -21.47 10.74
N GLY A 167 -0.03 -21.20 11.24
CA GLY A 167 -1.08 -20.48 10.51
C GLY A 167 -1.41 -19.16 11.18
N GLU A 168 -2.45 -18.48 10.69
CA GLU A 168 -2.86 -17.15 11.15
C GLU A 168 -3.09 -17.05 12.68
N LYS A 169 -3.55 -18.15 13.32
CA LYS A 169 -3.84 -18.15 14.77
C LYS A 169 -2.63 -18.43 15.64
N THR A 170 -1.56 -18.95 15.08
CA THR A 170 -0.37 -19.40 15.83
C THR A 170 0.88 -18.61 15.49
N ALA A 171 0.82 -17.80 14.45
CA ALA A 171 1.84 -16.82 14.10
C ALA A 171 1.66 -15.55 14.96
#